data_26a3538e10b32dcc51d11825983c636d
#
_entry.id   26a3538e10b32dcc51d11825983c636d
#
_cell.length_a   1.000
_cell.length_b   1.000
_cell.length_c   1.000
_cell.angle_alpha   90.00
_cell.angle_beta   90.00
_cell.angle_gamma   90.00
#
_symmetry.space_group_name_H-M   'P 1'
#
loop_
_entity.id
_entity.type
_entity.pdbx_description
1 polymer ?
#
loop_
_entity_poly.entity_id
_entity_poly.type
_entity_poly.pdbx_seq_one_letter_code
_entity_poly.pdbx_strand_id
1 'polypeptide(L)'
;MKRVLRGVILWLGLLVLPVKAAAAELIPVGQVIGLQLYNDRVTVAAYDDILGGTARSAGLKIGDQILEIDGKTVACAEDVRGALQSSEGEVSLTVRRAGKERQLRFSPANTEDGPKMGVFLRQGIAGIGTVTFYDPASGTFGAL
;
A
#
# COMPACT_ATOMS: atom_id res chain seq x y z
N MET A 1 -29.19 28.38 56.32
CA MET A 1 -28.35 29.32 55.57
C MET A 1 -26.89 28.91 55.43
N LYS A 2 -26.19 28.52 56.53
CA LYS A 2 -24.74 28.10 56.47
C LYS A 2 -24.45 26.87 55.61
N ARG A 3 -25.37 25.89 55.43
CA ARG A 3 -25.20 24.69 54.61
C ARG A 3 -25.33 24.99 53.11
N VAL A 4 -26.23 25.90 52.74
CA VAL A 4 -26.43 26.33 51.34
C VAL A 4 -25.24 27.15 50.85
N LEU A 5 -24.73 28.03 51.71
CA LEU A 5 -23.54 28.85 51.41
C LEU A 5 -22.28 27.98 51.18
N ARG A 6 -22.10 26.91 51.98
CA ARG A 6 -20.99 25.95 51.78
C ARG A 6 -21.10 25.16 50.47
N GLY A 7 -22.33 24.80 50.08
CA GLY A 7 -22.56 24.12 48.79
C GLY A 7 -22.24 25.01 47.58
N VAL A 8 -22.63 26.30 47.68
CA VAL A 8 -22.35 27.27 46.60
C VAL A 8 -20.85 27.55 46.45
N ILE A 9 -20.13 27.66 47.57
CA ILE A 9 -18.64 27.85 47.54
C ILE A 9 -17.93 26.62 46.97
N LEU A 10 -18.39 25.41 47.29
CA LEU A 10 -17.84 24.16 46.71
C LEU A 10 -18.11 24.06 45.20
N TRP A 11 -19.31 24.47 44.77
CA TRP A 11 -19.67 24.50 43.35
C TRP A 11 -18.88 25.55 42.57
N LEU A 12 -18.68 26.72 43.15
CA LEU A 12 -17.88 27.79 42.56
C LEU A 12 -16.40 27.42 42.49
N GLY A 13 -15.87 26.67 43.46
CA GLY A 13 -14.50 26.15 43.46
C GLY A 13 -14.27 25.11 42.37
N LEU A 14 -15.27 24.30 42.02
CA LEU A 14 -15.18 23.29 40.95
C LEU A 14 -15.16 23.92 39.57
N LEU A 15 -15.70 25.15 39.40
CA LEU A 15 -15.72 25.87 38.11
C LEU A 15 -14.35 26.50 37.75
N VAL A 16 -13.44 26.59 38.69
CA VAL A 16 -12.11 27.26 38.55
C VAL A 16 -10.97 26.23 38.34
N LEU A 17 -11.30 24.95 38.10
CA LEU A 17 -10.26 23.99 37.76
C LEU A 17 -9.63 24.37 36.40
N PRO A 18 -8.33 24.67 36.35
CA PRO A 18 -7.67 24.98 35.09
C PRO A 18 -7.70 23.73 34.20
N VAL A 19 -8.51 23.77 33.15
CA VAL A 19 -8.41 22.80 32.07
C VAL A 19 -7.08 23.05 31.39
N LYS A 20 -6.11 22.17 31.60
CA LYS A 20 -4.86 22.21 30.83
C LYS A 20 -5.21 21.89 29.38
N ALA A 21 -5.38 22.92 28.57
CA ALA A 21 -5.42 22.76 27.14
C ALA A 21 -4.00 22.38 26.69
N ALA A 22 -3.78 21.12 26.34
CA ALA A 22 -2.55 20.69 25.68
C ALA A 22 -2.65 21.18 24.23
N ALA A 23 -2.05 22.33 23.95
CA ALA A 23 -1.84 22.78 22.58
C ALA A 23 -0.66 21.97 22.01
N ALA A 24 -0.90 21.24 20.93
CA ALA A 24 0.19 20.64 20.17
C ALA A 24 0.92 21.77 19.43
N GLU A 25 2.23 21.88 19.63
CA GLU A 25 3.06 22.82 18.90
C GLU A 25 3.45 22.18 17.57
N LEU A 26 2.73 22.55 16.51
CA LEU A 26 2.99 22.06 15.16
C LEU A 26 3.79 23.11 14.39
N ILE A 27 4.86 22.67 13.76
CA ILE A 27 5.68 23.52 12.90
C ILE A 27 5.10 23.46 11.48
N PRO A 28 4.63 24.58 10.90
CA PRO A 28 4.18 24.60 9.52
C PRO A 28 5.36 24.40 8.57
N VAL A 29 5.17 23.52 7.60
CA VAL A 29 6.16 23.19 6.57
C VAL A 29 5.47 23.30 5.21
N GLY A 30 6.20 23.72 4.17
CA GLY A 30 5.69 23.84 2.81
C GLY A 30 6.55 23.10 1.79
N GLN A 31 7.17 22.00 2.19
CA GLN A 31 8.13 21.29 1.36
C GLN A 31 7.46 20.18 0.53
N VAL A 32 7.72 20.19 -0.78
CA VAL A 32 7.29 19.10 -1.68
C VAL A 32 8.19 17.89 -1.45
N ILE A 33 7.57 16.72 -1.26
CA ILE A 33 8.27 15.44 -1.08
C ILE A 33 7.74 14.41 -2.05
N GLY A 34 8.62 13.52 -2.51
CA GLY A 34 8.23 12.26 -3.13
C GLY A 34 7.99 11.21 -2.06
N LEU A 35 6.82 10.59 -2.07
CA LEU A 35 6.49 9.47 -1.21
C LEU A 35 6.49 8.20 -2.06
N GLN A 36 7.20 7.18 -1.58
CA GLN A 36 7.18 5.87 -2.19
C GLN A 36 6.91 4.83 -1.10
N LEU A 37 5.71 4.26 -1.13
CA LEU A 37 5.30 3.20 -0.22
C LEU A 37 5.50 1.86 -0.91
N TYR A 38 6.46 1.10 -0.44
CA TYR A 38 6.65 -0.28 -0.89
C TYR A 38 5.73 -1.20 -0.11
N ASN A 39 5.17 -2.18 -0.81
CA ASN A 39 4.50 -3.31 -0.18
C ASN A 39 4.95 -4.61 -0.85
N ASP A 40 4.82 -5.72 -0.17
CA ASP A 40 5.17 -7.05 -0.66
C ASP A 40 4.08 -7.63 -1.58
N ARG A 41 3.35 -6.76 -2.29
CA ARG A 41 2.23 -7.15 -3.14
C ARG A 41 2.50 -6.75 -4.58
N VAL A 42 2.73 -7.75 -5.41
CA VAL A 42 2.83 -7.55 -6.85
C VAL A 42 1.45 -7.74 -7.46
N THR A 43 0.91 -6.70 -8.07
CA THR A 43 -0.45 -6.68 -8.59
C THR A 43 -0.45 -6.40 -10.08
N VAL A 44 -1.30 -7.09 -10.84
CA VAL A 44 -1.51 -6.82 -12.26
C VAL A 44 -2.19 -5.47 -12.43
N ALA A 45 -1.51 -4.50 -13.04
CA ALA A 45 -1.99 -3.14 -13.25
C ALA A 45 -2.68 -2.97 -14.62
N ALA A 46 -2.09 -3.55 -15.66
CA ALA A 46 -2.61 -3.49 -17.02
C ALA A 46 -2.08 -4.69 -17.84
N TYR A 47 -2.67 -4.92 -18.99
CA TYR A 47 -2.11 -5.83 -19.98
C TYR A 47 -1.21 -5.05 -20.94
N ASP A 48 -0.18 -5.71 -21.40
CA ASP A 48 0.59 -5.25 -22.55
C ASP A 48 -0.26 -5.36 -23.82
N ASP A 49 -0.21 -4.36 -24.68
CA ASP A 49 -1.06 -4.30 -25.89
C ASP A 49 -0.71 -5.39 -26.90
N ILE A 50 0.54 -5.82 -26.96
CA ILE A 50 1.05 -6.82 -27.92
C ILE A 50 1.07 -8.20 -27.28
N LEU A 51 1.64 -8.34 -26.07
CA LEU A 51 1.92 -9.60 -25.43
C LEU A 51 0.82 -10.06 -24.45
N GLY A 52 -0.12 -9.18 -24.10
CA GLY A 52 -1.14 -9.44 -23.07
C GLY A 52 -2.21 -10.46 -23.43
N GLY A 53 -2.21 -10.96 -24.67
CA GLY A 53 -3.17 -11.97 -25.13
C GLY A 53 -3.08 -13.28 -24.36
N THR A 54 -1.87 -13.77 -24.11
CA THR A 54 -1.62 -15.03 -23.38
C THR A 54 -2.07 -14.94 -21.93
N ALA A 55 -1.81 -13.82 -21.27
CA ALA A 55 -2.25 -13.55 -19.90
C ALA A 55 -3.78 -13.51 -19.78
N ARG A 56 -4.46 -12.86 -20.72
CA ARG A 56 -5.94 -12.83 -20.77
C ARG A 56 -6.52 -14.23 -20.99
N SER A 57 -5.96 -14.99 -21.92
CA SER A 57 -6.41 -16.37 -22.22
C SER A 57 -6.22 -17.30 -21.04
N ALA A 58 -5.18 -17.12 -20.25
CA ALA A 58 -4.94 -17.85 -19.00
C ALA A 58 -5.92 -17.46 -17.88
N GLY A 59 -6.73 -16.40 -18.09
CA GLY A 59 -7.70 -15.94 -17.10
C GLY A 59 -7.12 -15.04 -16.02
N LEU A 60 -5.88 -14.54 -16.19
CA LEU A 60 -5.30 -13.50 -15.34
C LEU A 60 -6.09 -12.21 -15.52
N LYS A 61 -6.35 -11.47 -14.47
CA LYS A 61 -7.16 -10.23 -14.49
C LYS A 61 -6.41 -9.05 -13.85
N ILE A 62 -6.72 -7.86 -14.34
CA ILE A 62 -6.29 -6.62 -13.68
C ILE A 62 -6.79 -6.63 -12.24
N GLY A 63 -5.90 -6.29 -11.30
CA GLY A 63 -6.17 -6.34 -9.87
C GLY A 63 -5.81 -7.67 -9.20
N ASP A 64 -5.44 -8.71 -9.94
CA ASP A 64 -4.92 -9.94 -9.34
C ASP A 64 -3.58 -9.68 -8.65
N GLN A 65 -3.45 -10.11 -7.42
CA GLN A 65 -2.18 -10.16 -6.72
C GLN A 65 -1.49 -11.47 -7.03
N ILE A 66 -0.27 -11.43 -7.56
CA ILE A 66 0.55 -12.61 -7.80
C ILE A 66 1.17 -13.03 -6.47
N LEU A 67 0.98 -14.27 -6.06
CA LEU A 67 1.53 -14.83 -4.84
C LEU A 67 2.72 -15.73 -5.11
N GLU A 68 2.59 -16.61 -6.11
CA GLU A 68 3.59 -17.62 -6.45
C GLU A 68 3.63 -17.87 -7.94
N ILE A 69 4.81 -18.24 -8.42
CA ILE A 69 5.05 -18.75 -9.77
C ILE A 69 5.84 -20.06 -9.62
N ASP A 70 5.29 -21.18 -10.12
CA ASP A 70 5.86 -22.53 -9.98
C ASP A 70 6.25 -22.87 -8.53
N GLY A 71 5.40 -22.47 -7.55
CA GLY A 71 5.62 -22.68 -6.13
C GLY A 71 6.68 -21.76 -5.48
N LYS A 72 7.28 -20.84 -6.24
CA LYS A 72 8.18 -19.80 -5.70
C LYS A 72 7.37 -18.56 -5.33
N THR A 73 7.52 -18.12 -4.10
CA THR A 73 6.86 -16.89 -3.61
C THR A 73 7.34 -15.66 -4.35
N VAL A 74 6.42 -14.76 -4.67
CA VAL A 74 6.67 -13.49 -5.35
C VAL A 74 6.44 -12.35 -4.39
N ALA A 75 7.49 -11.59 -4.06
CA ALA A 75 7.44 -10.39 -3.23
C ALA A 75 7.68 -9.11 -4.06
N CYS A 76 8.39 -9.22 -5.18
CA CYS A 76 8.71 -8.09 -6.05
C CYS A 76 8.60 -8.44 -7.54
N ALA A 77 8.68 -7.42 -8.40
CA ALA A 77 8.62 -7.62 -9.85
C ALA A 77 9.83 -8.41 -10.40
N GLU A 78 10.98 -8.29 -9.74
CA GLU A 78 12.19 -9.03 -10.05
C GLU A 78 12.02 -10.54 -9.83
N ASP A 79 11.28 -10.94 -8.77
CA ASP A 79 10.96 -12.35 -8.51
C ASP A 79 10.14 -12.95 -9.64
N VAL A 80 9.18 -12.16 -10.18
CA VAL A 80 8.38 -12.58 -11.34
C VAL A 80 9.28 -12.85 -12.54
N ARG A 81 10.20 -11.91 -12.83
CA ARG A 81 11.14 -12.07 -13.96
C ARG A 81 12.05 -13.27 -13.77
N GLY A 82 12.63 -13.43 -12.57
CA GLY A 82 13.51 -14.55 -12.25
C GLY A 82 12.79 -15.91 -12.30
N ALA A 83 11.55 -15.98 -11.83
CA ALA A 83 10.74 -17.18 -11.91
C ALA A 83 10.44 -17.56 -13.36
N LEU A 84 10.03 -16.60 -14.20
CA LEU A 84 9.77 -16.83 -15.63
C LEU A 84 11.02 -17.28 -16.38
N GLN A 85 12.18 -16.68 -16.10
CA GLN A 85 13.45 -17.04 -16.74
C GLN A 85 13.91 -18.45 -16.38
N SER A 86 13.54 -18.93 -15.18
CA SER A 86 13.90 -20.28 -14.73
C SER A 86 12.87 -21.35 -15.11
N SER A 87 11.77 -20.97 -15.72
CA SER A 87 10.68 -21.88 -16.13
C SER A 87 10.84 -22.26 -17.60
N GLU A 88 10.56 -23.52 -17.90
CA GLU A 88 10.53 -24.05 -19.26
C GLU A 88 9.08 -24.28 -19.71
N GLY A 89 8.52 -23.35 -20.50
CA GLY A 89 7.19 -23.51 -21.08
C GLY A 89 6.04 -22.97 -20.22
N GLU A 90 5.04 -23.81 -19.95
CA GLU A 90 3.86 -23.42 -19.18
C GLU A 90 4.20 -23.31 -17.69
N VAL A 91 3.79 -22.22 -17.04
CA VAL A 91 4.01 -21.95 -15.61
C VAL A 91 2.70 -22.00 -14.83
N SER A 92 2.79 -22.42 -13.59
CA SER A 92 1.68 -22.36 -12.62
C SER A 92 1.71 -21.04 -11.84
N LEU A 93 0.64 -20.25 -11.95
CA LEU A 93 0.48 -19.00 -11.20
C LEU A 93 -0.50 -19.20 -10.07
N THR A 94 -0.12 -18.90 -8.82
CA THR A 94 -1.04 -18.72 -7.72
C THR A 94 -1.33 -17.23 -7.56
N VAL A 95 -2.58 -16.83 -7.76
CA VAL A 95 -3.02 -15.43 -7.65
C VAL A 95 -4.10 -15.29 -6.59
N ARG A 96 -4.18 -14.11 -5.96
CA ARG A 96 -5.27 -13.74 -5.06
C ARG A 96 -6.19 -12.73 -5.73
N ARG A 97 -7.46 -13.07 -5.85
CA ARG A 97 -8.51 -12.25 -6.45
C ARG A 97 -9.68 -12.14 -5.47
N ALA A 98 -10.07 -10.94 -5.08
CA ALA A 98 -11.15 -10.70 -4.11
C ALA A 98 -11.01 -11.56 -2.84
N GLY A 99 -9.79 -11.66 -2.30
CA GLY A 99 -9.49 -12.41 -1.08
C GLY A 99 -9.39 -13.94 -1.25
N LYS A 100 -9.66 -14.48 -2.45
CA LYS A 100 -9.60 -15.92 -2.73
C LYS A 100 -8.40 -16.27 -3.60
N GLU A 101 -7.71 -17.33 -3.27
CA GLU A 101 -6.60 -17.85 -4.07
C GLU A 101 -7.11 -18.67 -5.25
N ARG A 102 -6.43 -18.54 -6.37
CA ARG A 102 -6.71 -19.25 -7.62
C ARG A 102 -5.42 -19.68 -8.26
N GLN A 103 -5.42 -20.88 -8.77
CA GLN A 103 -4.33 -21.36 -9.62
C GLN A 103 -4.71 -21.18 -11.09
N LEU A 104 -3.78 -20.63 -11.85
CA LEU A 104 -3.91 -20.43 -13.28
C LEU A 104 -2.72 -21.10 -13.97
N ARG A 105 -2.91 -21.60 -15.17
CA ARG A 105 -1.84 -22.05 -16.05
C ARG A 105 -1.60 -21.00 -17.10
N PHE A 106 -0.36 -20.65 -17.30
CA PHE A 106 0.04 -19.55 -18.14
C PHE A 106 1.27 -19.88 -18.96
N SER A 107 1.22 -19.61 -20.24
CA SER A 107 2.40 -19.74 -21.13
C SER A 107 2.98 -18.36 -21.37
N PRO A 108 4.21 -18.08 -20.88
CA PRO A 108 4.88 -16.83 -21.13
C PRO A 108 5.11 -16.56 -22.61
N ALA A 109 5.06 -15.31 -23.01
CA ALA A 109 5.43 -14.91 -24.36
C ALA A 109 6.96 -14.86 -24.46
N ASN A 110 7.54 -15.64 -25.37
CA ASN A 110 8.98 -15.60 -25.63
C ASN A 110 9.34 -14.35 -26.42
N THR A 111 10.27 -13.56 -25.92
CA THR A 111 10.81 -12.36 -26.55
C THR A 111 12.34 -12.44 -26.61
N GLU A 112 12.97 -11.52 -27.36
CA GLU A 112 14.42 -11.41 -27.44
C GLU A 112 15.06 -11.18 -26.06
N ASP A 113 14.36 -10.49 -25.15
CA ASP A 113 14.79 -10.25 -23.75
C ASP A 113 14.42 -11.40 -22.79
N GLY A 114 13.88 -12.52 -23.30
CA GLY A 114 13.43 -13.65 -22.51
C GLY A 114 11.92 -13.74 -22.34
N PRO A 115 11.44 -14.70 -21.52
CA PRO A 115 10.01 -14.93 -21.32
C PRO A 115 9.36 -13.80 -20.55
N LYS A 116 8.23 -13.30 -21.07
CA LYS A 116 7.45 -12.20 -20.48
C LYS A 116 6.01 -12.62 -20.20
N MET A 117 5.44 -12.08 -19.13
CA MET A 117 4.05 -12.32 -18.75
C MET A 117 3.05 -11.54 -19.62
N GLY A 118 3.50 -10.48 -20.30
CA GLY A 118 2.61 -9.63 -21.09
C GLY A 118 1.67 -8.78 -20.25
N VAL A 119 2.07 -8.43 -19.03
CA VAL A 119 1.32 -7.54 -18.14
C VAL A 119 2.24 -6.53 -17.49
N PHE A 120 1.69 -5.37 -17.17
CA PHE A 120 2.33 -4.39 -16.31
C PHE A 120 2.02 -4.72 -14.86
N LEU A 121 3.07 -4.78 -14.05
CA LEU A 121 2.98 -5.04 -12.63
C LEU A 121 3.11 -3.74 -11.84
N ARG A 122 2.36 -3.64 -10.76
CA ARG A 122 2.45 -2.55 -9.80
C ARG A 122 2.82 -3.11 -8.44
N GLN A 123 3.82 -2.50 -7.84
CA GLN A 123 4.25 -2.78 -6.47
C GLN A 123 4.32 -1.47 -5.70
N GLY A 124 3.51 -1.38 -4.63
CA GLY A 124 3.43 -0.17 -3.83
C GLY A 124 2.66 0.98 -4.48
N ILE A 125 2.82 2.13 -3.89
CA ILE A 125 2.21 3.39 -4.33
C ILE A 125 3.31 4.45 -4.29
N ALA A 126 3.44 5.18 -5.37
CA ALA A 126 4.29 6.36 -5.43
C ALA A 126 3.42 7.60 -5.67
N GLY A 127 3.75 8.69 -5.00
CA GLY A 127 3.04 9.95 -5.12
C GLY A 127 3.93 11.13 -4.79
N ILE A 128 3.48 12.31 -5.15
CA ILE A 128 4.07 13.59 -4.75
C ILE A 128 3.10 14.21 -3.77
N GLY A 129 3.60 14.64 -2.62
CA GLY A 129 2.83 15.33 -1.60
C GLY A 129 3.54 16.58 -1.10
N THR A 130 2.81 17.41 -0.37
CA THR A 130 3.39 18.56 0.31
C THR A 130 3.32 18.32 1.81
N VAL A 131 4.46 18.32 2.51
CA VAL A 131 4.48 18.30 3.96
C VAL A 131 3.87 19.60 4.46
N THR A 132 2.78 19.52 5.20
CA THR A 132 2.01 20.65 5.70
C THR A 132 2.42 21.03 7.12
N PHE A 133 2.76 20.06 7.95
CA PHE A 133 3.25 20.29 9.30
C PHE A 133 4.19 19.20 9.78
N TYR A 134 4.97 19.53 10.77
CA TYR A 134 5.81 18.62 11.55
C TYR A 134 5.50 18.79 13.03
N ASP A 135 5.33 17.68 13.73
CA ASP A 135 5.18 17.63 15.19
C ASP A 135 6.51 17.21 15.82
N PRO A 136 7.24 18.11 16.48
CA PRO A 136 8.52 17.79 17.08
C PRO A 136 8.40 16.88 18.32
N ALA A 137 7.24 16.84 18.97
CA ALA A 137 7.03 16.02 20.15
C ALA A 137 6.90 14.54 19.83
N SER A 138 6.22 14.20 18.73
CA SER A 138 6.03 12.82 18.26
C SER A 138 6.98 12.40 17.14
N GLY A 139 7.68 13.36 16.50
CA GLY A 139 8.51 13.12 15.32
C GLY A 139 7.70 12.80 14.05
N THR A 140 6.38 13.08 14.05
CA THR A 140 5.49 12.80 12.92
C THR A 140 5.30 14.03 12.04
N PHE A 141 4.94 13.80 10.79
CA PHE A 141 4.58 14.86 9.86
C PHE A 141 3.27 14.52 9.15
N GLY A 142 2.53 15.55 8.72
CA GLY A 142 1.38 15.43 7.86
C GLY A 142 1.70 15.93 6.46
N ALA A 143 1.21 15.21 5.45
CA ALA A 143 1.35 15.58 4.04
C ALA A 143 0.01 15.44 3.31
N LEU A 144 -0.22 16.32 2.33
CA LEU A 144 -1.36 16.31 1.41
C LEU A 144 -0.90 16.02 0.00
#